data_de14be1c7412bc0dbedbabe35d5d9568
#
_entry.id   de14be1c7412bc0dbedbabe35d5d9568
#
_cell.length_a   1.000
_cell.length_b   1.000
_cell.length_c   1.000
_cell.angle_alpha   90.00
_cell.angle_beta   90.00
_cell.angle_gamma   90.00
#
_symmetry.space_group_name_H-M   'P 1'
#
loop_
_entity.id
_entity.type
_entity.pdbx_description
1 polymer ?
#
loop_
_entity_poly.entity_id
_entity_poly.type
_entity_poly.pdbx_seq_one_letter_code
_entity_poly.pdbx_strand_id
1 'polypeptide(L)'
;MILKIIVLLGNVFLINSENVYNYYELAVQKWCSSEYMIHGLWPQINSTSYPEDCKTVSYTEPTGSLLTDMNTYWHKCDDTLWEHEW
;
A
#
# COMPACT_ATOMS: atom_id res chain seq x y z
N MET A 1 -2.12 11.04 -13.09
CA MET A 1 -3.31 10.17 -12.92
C MET A 1 -2.93 8.93 -12.16
N ILE A 2 -3.69 8.60 -11.14
CA ILE A 2 -3.50 7.37 -10.36
C ILE A 2 -4.43 6.30 -10.94
N LEU A 3 -3.87 5.16 -11.30
CA LEU A 3 -4.63 3.97 -11.67
C LEU A 3 -4.77 3.08 -10.44
N LYS A 4 -5.99 2.69 -10.12
CA LYS A 4 -6.29 1.77 -9.02
C LYS A 4 -6.72 0.42 -9.58
N ILE A 5 -6.08 -0.62 -9.10
CA ILE A 5 -6.41 -2.01 -9.46
C ILE A 5 -6.97 -2.67 -8.20
N ILE A 6 -8.18 -3.20 -8.32
CA ILE A 6 -8.81 -3.91 -7.22
C ILE A 6 -8.20 -5.30 -7.12
N VAL A 7 -7.63 -5.60 -5.96
CA VAL A 7 -7.10 -6.92 -5.65
C VAL A 7 -8.07 -7.58 -4.68
N LEU A 8 -8.80 -8.57 -5.18
CA LEU A 8 -9.69 -9.36 -4.36
C LEU A 8 -8.88 -10.47 -3.68
N LEU A 9 -8.70 -10.36 -2.38
CA LEU A 9 -8.16 -11.44 -1.57
C LEU A 9 -9.33 -12.35 -1.19
N GLY A 10 -9.34 -13.57 -1.75
CA GLY A 10 -10.38 -14.55 -1.40
C GLY A 10 -10.36 -14.88 0.09
N ASN A 11 -11.52 -14.96 0.70
CA ASN A 11 -11.81 -15.54 2.03
C ASN A 11 -10.76 -15.31 3.13
N VAL A 12 -10.35 -14.07 3.35
CA VAL A 12 -9.57 -13.74 4.53
C VAL A 12 -10.53 -13.53 5.69
N PHE A 13 -10.61 -14.50 6.60
CA PHE A 13 -11.33 -14.34 7.85
C PHE A 13 -10.49 -13.50 8.80
N LEU A 14 -10.83 -12.23 8.92
CA LEU A 14 -10.22 -11.37 9.93
C LEU A 14 -10.96 -11.53 11.23
N ILE A 15 -10.26 -12.06 12.24
CA ILE A 15 -10.82 -12.27 13.58
C ILE A 15 -10.90 -10.96 14.36
N ASN A 16 -10.16 -9.92 13.93
CA ASN A 16 -10.12 -8.64 14.62
C ASN A 16 -11.04 -7.62 13.92
N SER A 17 -12.11 -7.23 14.64
CA SER A 17 -13.14 -6.32 14.13
C SER A 17 -12.66 -4.88 13.90
N GLU A 18 -11.52 -4.47 14.47
CA GLU A 18 -11.02 -3.11 14.36
C GLU A 18 -10.35 -2.81 13.01
N ASN A 19 -9.87 -3.85 12.32
CA ASN A 19 -9.17 -3.76 11.05
C ASN A 19 -9.88 -4.54 9.94
N VAL A 20 -11.20 -4.47 9.90
CA VAL A 20 -11.98 -5.17 8.87
C VAL A 20 -11.84 -4.45 7.55
N TYR A 21 -11.36 -5.15 6.55
CA TYR A 21 -11.36 -4.70 5.17
C TYR A 21 -11.79 -5.86 4.25
N ASN A 22 -12.36 -5.52 3.11
CA ASN A 22 -12.94 -6.50 2.20
C ASN A 22 -12.05 -6.78 0.99
N TYR A 23 -11.23 -5.82 0.59
CA TYR A 23 -10.32 -5.94 -0.54
C TYR A 23 -9.18 -4.93 -0.43
N TYR A 24 -8.18 -5.10 -1.27
CA TYR A 24 -7.12 -4.12 -1.45
C TYR A 24 -7.24 -3.42 -2.80
N GLU A 25 -6.94 -2.15 -2.84
CA GLU A 25 -6.68 -1.42 -4.08
C GLU A 25 -5.16 -1.27 -4.26
N LEU A 26 -4.64 -1.80 -5.35
CA LEU A 26 -3.27 -1.49 -5.77
C LEU A 26 -3.30 -0.16 -6.51
N ALA A 27 -2.71 0.86 -5.91
CA ALA A 27 -2.58 2.17 -6.53
C ALA A 27 -1.25 2.28 -7.26
N VAL A 28 -1.32 2.61 -8.54
CA VAL A 28 -0.13 2.87 -9.36
C VAL A 28 -0.27 4.23 -10.05
N GLN A 29 0.85 4.90 -10.26
CA GLN A 29 0.85 6.20 -10.93
C GLN A 29 2.17 6.44 -11.66
N LYS A 30 2.13 7.33 -12.65
CA LYS A 30 3.33 7.92 -13.24
C LYS A 30 3.67 9.16 -12.44
N TRP A 31 4.73 9.10 -11.67
CA TRP A 31 5.10 10.20 -10.78
C TRP A 31 6.45 10.80 -11.16
N CYS A 32 7.54 10.11 -10.89
CA CYS A 32 8.88 10.57 -11.25
C CYS A 32 9.47 9.78 -12.43
N SER A 33 8.64 9.03 -13.14
CA SER A 33 9.01 8.18 -14.26
C SER A 33 7.91 8.21 -15.32
N SER A 34 8.27 7.88 -16.56
CA SER A 34 7.30 7.65 -17.63
C SER A 34 6.53 6.33 -17.47
N GLU A 35 7.03 5.44 -16.61
CA GLU A 35 6.42 4.16 -16.31
C GLU A 35 5.48 4.27 -15.11
N TYR A 36 4.51 3.37 -15.03
CA TYR A 36 3.68 3.24 -13.84
C TYR A 36 4.49 2.63 -12.71
N MET A 37 4.35 3.21 -11.54
CA MET A 37 5.02 2.79 -10.32
C MET A 37 3.99 2.57 -9.23
N ILE A 38 4.28 1.65 -8.32
CA ILE A 38 3.43 1.42 -7.16
C ILE A 38 3.41 2.68 -6.30
N HIS A 39 2.21 3.15 -5.96
CA HIS A 39 1.99 4.15 -4.93
C HIS A 39 1.75 3.49 -3.58
N GLY A 40 0.88 2.50 -3.54
CA GLY A 40 0.57 1.75 -2.34
C GLY A 40 -0.42 0.62 -2.61
N LEU A 41 -0.61 -0.20 -1.59
CA LEU A 41 -1.62 -1.25 -1.55
C LEU A 41 -2.59 -0.92 -0.41
N TRP A 42 -3.74 -0.40 -0.76
CA TRP A 42 -4.66 0.20 0.20
C TRP A 42 -5.81 -0.72 0.57
N PRO A 43 -5.97 -1.04 1.86
CA PRO A 43 -7.14 -1.79 2.30
C PRO A 43 -8.41 -0.94 2.16
N GLN A 44 -9.49 -1.56 1.73
CA GLN A 44 -10.78 -0.92 1.52
C GLN A 44 -11.90 -1.69 2.21
N ILE A 45 -12.83 -0.98 2.79
CA ILE A 45 -14.08 -1.55 3.31
C ILE A 45 -15.11 -1.61 2.18
N ASN A 46 -15.28 -0.50 1.47
CA ASN A 46 -16.11 -0.37 0.28
C ASN A 46 -15.53 0.75 -0.62
N SER A 47 -16.23 1.14 -1.68
CA SER A 47 -15.75 2.14 -2.64
C SER A 47 -15.53 3.55 -2.05
N THR A 48 -16.06 3.82 -0.86
CA THR A 48 -15.99 5.15 -0.22
C THR A 48 -15.41 5.13 1.17
N SER A 49 -15.06 3.97 1.71
CA SER A 49 -14.63 3.79 3.09
C SER A 49 -13.42 2.88 3.18
N TYR A 50 -12.44 3.28 3.95
CA TYR A 50 -11.20 2.55 4.17
C TYR A 50 -10.74 2.73 5.62
N PRO A 51 -9.98 1.77 6.19
CA PRO A 51 -9.39 1.95 7.51
C PRO A 51 -8.24 2.96 7.44
N GLU A 52 -8.14 3.79 8.47
CA GLU A 52 -7.09 4.79 8.63
C GLU A 52 -6.43 4.66 10.00
N ASP A 53 -5.19 5.09 10.06
CA ASP A 53 -4.44 5.19 11.33
C ASP A 53 -4.47 3.91 12.17
N CYS A 54 -4.43 2.77 11.48
CA CYS A 54 -4.56 1.45 12.12
C CYS A 54 -3.25 0.95 12.74
N LYS A 55 -2.14 1.59 12.44
CA LYS A 55 -0.82 1.09 12.83
C LYS A 55 -0.59 1.18 14.33
N THR A 56 -0.05 0.11 14.89
CA THR A 56 0.41 0.04 16.28
C THR A 56 1.93 -0.07 16.39
N VAL A 57 2.61 -0.18 15.27
CA VAL A 57 4.06 -0.37 15.17
C VAL A 57 4.67 0.81 14.44
N SER A 58 5.73 1.37 15.00
CA SER A 58 6.47 2.48 14.38
C SER A 58 7.12 2.03 13.07
N TYR A 59 7.21 2.96 12.13
CA TYR A 59 7.94 2.73 10.89
C TYR A 59 9.42 2.46 11.14
N THR A 60 9.96 1.51 10.41
CA THR A 60 11.39 1.22 10.36
C THR A 60 11.80 1.13 8.91
N GLU A 61 12.85 1.86 8.55
CA GLU A 61 13.38 1.84 7.20
C GLU A 61 13.80 0.42 6.80
N PRO A 62 13.37 -0.08 5.64
CA PRO A 62 13.77 -1.42 5.18
C PRO A 62 15.27 -1.50 4.91
N THR A 63 15.84 -2.68 5.10
CA THR A 63 17.26 -2.96 4.88
C THR A 63 17.45 -4.26 4.11
N GLY A 64 18.67 -4.53 3.65
CA GLY A 64 19.02 -5.78 2.99
C GLY A 64 18.25 -6.06 1.71
N SER A 65 17.84 -7.30 1.51
CA SER A 65 17.12 -7.72 0.31
C SER A 65 15.75 -7.06 0.17
N LEU A 66 15.07 -6.78 1.28
CA LEU A 66 13.81 -6.05 1.26
C LEU A 66 13.99 -4.64 0.68
N LEU A 67 15.04 -3.93 1.10
CA LEU A 67 15.34 -2.61 0.53
C LEU A 67 15.60 -2.69 -0.97
N THR A 68 16.35 -3.70 -1.41
CA THR A 68 16.62 -3.92 -2.83
C THR A 68 15.34 -4.14 -3.63
N ASP A 69 14.45 -4.99 -3.13
CA ASP A 69 13.18 -5.29 -3.76
C ASP A 69 12.26 -4.07 -3.78
N MET A 70 12.20 -3.33 -2.70
CA MET A 70 11.39 -2.11 -2.65
C MET A 70 11.90 -1.05 -3.62
N ASN A 71 13.21 -0.85 -3.72
CA ASN A 71 13.78 0.05 -4.73
C ASN A 71 13.52 -0.39 -6.16
N THR A 72 13.38 -1.68 -6.40
CA THR A 72 13.13 -2.24 -7.73
C THR A 72 11.66 -2.15 -8.12
N TYR A 73 10.76 -2.53 -7.21
CA TYR A 73 9.34 -2.72 -7.51
C TYR A 73 8.45 -1.63 -6.94
N TRP A 74 8.89 -0.96 -5.90
CA TRP A 74 8.16 0.12 -5.25
C TRP A 74 9.08 1.32 -5.03
N HIS A 75 9.62 1.83 -6.12
CA HIS A 75 10.54 2.96 -6.09
C HIS A 75 9.83 4.21 -5.55
N LYS A 76 10.42 4.83 -4.55
CA LYS A 76 9.89 6.08 -4.01
C LYS A 76 10.42 7.28 -4.78
N CYS A 77 9.51 8.13 -5.23
CA CYS A 77 9.84 9.42 -5.84
C CYS A 77 10.00 10.53 -4.79
N ASP A 78 9.44 10.29 -3.62
CA ASP A 78 9.51 11.14 -2.44
C ASP A 78 10.05 10.31 -1.29
N ASP A 79 11.02 10.82 -0.57
CA ASP A 79 11.69 10.08 0.51
C ASP A 79 10.74 9.67 1.65
N THR A 80 9.60 10.32 1.78
CA THR A 80 8.60 10.03 2.81
C THR A 80 7.54 9.00 2.37
N LEU A 81 7.56 8.55 1.11
CA LEU A 81 6.48 7.71 0.55
C LEU A 81 6.24 6.45 1.38
N TRP A 82 7.27 5.69 1.65
CA TRP A 82 7.12 4.40 2.35
C TRP A 82 6.63 4.60 3.80
N GLU A 83 7.16 5.60 4.49
CA GLU A 83 6.69 5.94 5.84
C GLU A 83 5.23 6.43 5.83
N HIS A 84 4.86 7.21 4.82
CA HIS A 84 3.49 7.68 4.65
C HIS A 84 2.51 6.53 4.41
N GLU A 85 2.91 5.55 3.61
CA GLU A 85 2.08 4.39 3.29
C GLU A 85 2.06 3.33 4.41
N TRP A 86 3.01 3.42 5.37
CA TRP A 86 3.07 2.53 6.52
C TRP A 86 1.87 2.72 7.43
#